data_96536f51a418b569e71073a20092d9cc
#
_entry.id   96536f51a418b569e71073a20092d9cc
#
_cell.length_a   1.000
_cell.length_b   1.000
_cell.length_c   1.000
_cell.angle_alpha   90.00
_cell.angle_beta   90.00
_cell.angle_gamma   90.00
#
_symmetry.space_group_name_H-M   'P 1'
#
loop_
_entity.id
_entity.type
_entity.pdbx_description
1 polymer ?
#
loop_
_entity_poly.entity_id
_entity_poly.type
_entity_poly.pdbx_seq_one_letter_code
_entity_poly.pdbx_strand_id
1 'polypeptide(L)'
;ILNFQEIEKIVGLAHNKGARVLIDDAGGARVGPAIFNQPRMLELGVDVGSTGLDKYGTIGPRVGLMGGRRELVEKMRALAFELGVEARPMIFPAILHSLEQYDPARVRELVRTTKNVIAAVKKRLGNRVTETPVIARLEGEDILEIAIERAGLNDRTGIVPIEASAALSMLLLRDYGVMTVHFAGLPPGTSALLIKFVVPETLQRFGGAEKLAEAIDASLDALAGIIGDENAVRSLLYGEHD
;
A
#
# COMPACT_ATOMS: atom_id res chain seq x y z
N ILE A 1 -7.40 -7.72 3.97
CA ILE A 1 -6.73 -8.88 4.59
C ILE A 1 -7.81 -9.91 4.86
N LEU A 2 -7.66 -11.13 4.33
CA LEU A 2 -8.51 -12.27 4.67
C LEU A 2 -8.27 -12.66 6.13
N ASN A 3 -9.33 -13.06 6.82
CA ASN A 3 -9.17 -13.64 8.14
C ASN A 3 -8.64 -15.09 8.04
N PHE A 4 -8.08 -15.62 9.13
CA PHE A 4 -7.43 -16.92 9.08
C PHE A 4 -8.42 -18.08 8.81
N GLN A 5 -9.68 -17.97 9.24
CA GLN A 5 -10.70 -19.00 8.96
C GLN A 5 -11.04 -19.06 7.47
N GLU A 6 -11.05 -17.93 6.78
CA GLU A 6 -11.22 -17.89 5.32
C GLU A 6 -10.04 -18.56 4.61
N ILE A 7 -8.81 -18.29 5.08
CA ILE A 7 -7.60 -18.92 4.53
C ILE A 7 -7.63 -20.44 4.76
N GLU A 8 -7.91 -20.91 5.97
CA GLU A 8 -8.03 -22.34 6.27
C GLU A 8 -9.08 -23.04 5.40
N LYS A 9 -10.25 -22.38 5.19
CA LYS A 9 -11.29 -22.89 4.31
C LYS A 9 -10.80 -23.02 2.86
N ILE A 10 -10.11 -22.01 2.34
CA ILE A 10 -9.54 -22.01 0.98
C ILE A 10 -8.50 -23.13 0.86
N VAL A 11 -7.60 -23.27 1.84
CA VAL A 11 -6.57 -24.31 1.87
C VAL A 11 -7.23 -25.70 1.86
N GLY A 12 -8.22 -25.93 2.74
CA GLY A 12 -8.95 -27.19 2.78
C GLY A 12 -9.67 -27.54 1.47
N LEU A 13 -10.34 -26.57 0.84
CA LEU A 13 -10.99 -26.77 -0.44
C LEU A 13 -10.01 -27.10 -1.56
N ALA A 14 -8.86 -26.42 -1.60
CA ALA A 14 -7.81 -26.67 -2.61
C ALA A 14 -7.21 -28.09 -2.43
N HIS A 15 -6.83 -28.43 -1.20
CA HIS A 15 -6.23 -29.74 -0.91
C HIS A 15 -7.19 -30.90 -1.19
N ASN A 16 -8.49 -30.73 -0.89
CA ASN A 16 -9.52 -31.74 -1.23
C ASN A 16 -9.66 -31.97 -2.76
N LYS A 17 -9.19 -31.04 -3.56
CA LYS A 17 -9.13 -31.14 -5.03
C LYS A 17 -7.73 -31.48 -5.57
N GLY A 18 -6.78 -31.81 -4.69
CA GLY A 18 -5.40 -32.09 -5.07
C GLY A 18 -4.59 -30.86 -5.52
N ALA A 19 -5.13 -29.66 -5.31
CA ALA A 19 -4.45 -28.41 -5.66
C ALA A 19 -3.48 -27.97 -4.55
N ARG A 20 -2.41 -27.29 -4.96
CA ARG A 20 -1.47 -26.63 -4.03
C ARG A 20 -1.90 -25.20 -3.77
N VAL A 21 -1.57 -24.70 -2.58
CA VAL A 21 -1.86 -23.31 -2.19
C VAL A 21 -0.56 -22.55 -2.01
N LEU A 22 -0.40 -21.49 -2.80
CA LEU A 22 0.64 -20.50 -2.64
C LEU A 22 0.00 -19.19 -2.17
N ILE A 23 0.55 -18.58 -1.13
CA ILE A 23 0.13 -17.25 -0.65
C ILE A 23 1.25 -16.24 -0.88
N ASP A 24 0.96 -15.16 -1.61
CA ASP A 24 1.76 -13.95 -1.59
C ASP A 24 1.33 -13.07 -0.40
N ASP A 25 2.01 -13.29 0.73
CA ASP A 25 1.74 -12.60 1.98
C ASP A 25 2.71 -11.42 2.19
N ALA A 26 2.80 -10.56 1.21
CA ALA A 26 3.81 -9.52 1.06
C ALA A 26 4.08 -8.70 2.34
N GLY A 27 3.04 -8.19 2.98
CA GLY A 27 3.12 -7.49 4.27
C GLY A 27 2.31 -8.14 5.37
N GLY A 28 1.34 -8.97 5.03
CA GLY A 28 0.44 -9.65 5.93
C GLY A 28 1.16 -10.60 6.89
N ALA A 29 2.26 -11.23 6.44
CA ALA A 29 3.12 -12.06 7.26
C ALA A 29 3.57 -11.41 8.59
N ARG A 30 3.57 -10.08 8.65
CA ARG A 30 3.90 -9.31 9.86
C ARG A 30 2.66 -8.67 10.47
N VAL A 31 1.76 -8.16 9.64
CA VAL A 31 0.53 -7.48 10.09
C VAL A 31 -0.45 -8.45 10.72
N GLY A 32 -0.65 -9.63 10.15
CA GLY A 32 -1.54 -10.67 10.67
C GLY A 32 -1.20 -11.02 12.12
N PRO A 33 0.00 -11.53 12.41
CA PRO A 33 0.40 -11.86 13.78
C PRO A 33 0.48 -10.66 14.72
N ALA A 34 1.02 -9.51 14.27
CA ALA A 34 1.26 -8.37 15.14
C ALA A 34 0.00 -7.60 15.55
N ILE A 35 -1.02 -7.54 14.67
CA ILE A 35 -2.23 -6.72 14.85
C ILE A 35 -3.46 -7.56 15.14
N PHE A 36 -3.60 -8.71 14.47
CA PHE A 36 -4.82 -9.54 14.53
C PHE A 36 -4.64 -10.83 15.31
N ASN A 37 -3.47 -11.06 15.91
CA ASN A 37 -3.12 -12.32 16.57
C ASN A 37 -3.37 -13.55 15.64
N GLN A 38 -3.17 -13.36 14.36
CA GLN A 38 -3.39 -14.36 13.34
C GLN A 38 -2.22 -15.35 13.30
N PRO A 39 -2.46 -16.66 13.13
CA PRO A 39 -1.40 -17.63 12.89
C PRO A 39 -0.55 -17.25 11.66
N ARG A 40 0.69 -17.70 11.64
CA ARG A 40 1.55 -17.51 10.47
C ARG A 40 1.03 -18.35 9.31
N MET A 41 1.22 -17.88 8.06
CA MET A 41 0.66 -18.53 6.89
C MET A 41 0.98 -20.03 6.77
N LEU A 42 2.18 -20.47 7.13
CA LEU A 42 2.56 -21.89 7.08
C LEU A 42 1.88 -22.73 8.17
N GLU A 43 1.44 -22.12 9.26
CA GLU A 43 0.66 -22.77 10.32
C GLU A 43 -0.79 -23.00 9.88
N LEU A 44 -1.26 -22.34 8.84
CA LEU A 44 -2.58 -22.51 8.24
C LEU A 44 -2.63 -23.60 7.16
N GLY A 45 -1.56 -24.37 7.01
CA GLY A 45 -1.47 -25.48 6.06
C GLY A 45 -1.17 -25.08 4.61
N VAL A 46 -0.75 -23.85 4.39
CA VAL A 46 -0.32 -23.36 3.06
C VAL A 46 0.92 -24.12 2.59
N ASP A 47 0.97 -24.49 1.32
CA ASP A 47 2.10 -25.26 0.78
C ASP A 47 3.36 -24.41 0.60
N VAL A 48 3.21 -23.16 0.13
CA VAL A 48 4.29 -22.18 -0.03
C VAL A 48 3.76 -20.79 0.26
N GLY A 49 4.56 -19.99 0.94
CA GLY A 49 4.27 -18.58 1.16
C GLY A 49 5.45 -17.70 0.80
N SER A 50 5.18 -16.49 0.33
CA SER A 50 6.19 -15.47 0.05
C SER A 50 5.90 -14.19 0.83
N THR A 51 6.98 -13.47 1.20
CA THR A 51 6.87 -12.16 1.86
C THR A 51 8.04 -11.27 1.47
N GLY A 52 7.81 -9.95 1.41
CA GLY A 52 8.87 -8.98 1.14
C GLY A 52 9.53 -8.50 2.43
N LEU A 53 10.87 -8.38 2.47
CA LEU A 53 11.61 -7.89 3.63
C LEU A 53 11.72 -6.36 3.71
N ASP A 54 11.17 -5.66 2.74
CA ASP A 54 11.11 -4.20 2.66
C ASP A 54 9.83 -3.61 3.29
N LYS A 55 9.10 -4.38 4.09
CA LYS A 55 7.78 -3.98 4.61
C LYS A 55 7.72 -4.02 6.13
N TYR A 56 6.88 -3.22 6.68
CA TYR A 56 6.34 -3.13 8.06
C TYR A 56 7.09 -3.90 9.14
N GLY A 57 7.98 -3.23 9.86
CA GLY A 57 8.73 -3.81 10.98
C GLY A 57 10.01 -4.55 10.59
N THR A 58 10.34 -4.62 9.30
CA THR A 58 11.64 -4.99 8.77
C THR A 58 12.30 -3.78 8.08
N ILE A 59 13.60 -3.79 7.93
CA ILE A 59 14.38 -2.65 7.41
C ILE A 59 14.91 -2.86 5.98
N GLY A 60 14.51 -3.92 5.33
CA GLY A 60 15.01 -4.31 4.01
C GLY A 60 16.10 -5.36 4.09
N PRO A 61 16.77 -5.70 3.02
CA PRO A 61 16.69 -5.10 1.68
C PRO A 61 15.37 -5.42 0.97
N ARG A 62 15.14 -4.77 -0.18
CA ARG A 62 13.99 -5.08 -1.04
C ARG A 62 14.19 -6.42 -1.74
N VAL A 63 13.79 -7.47 -1.06
CA VAL A 63 13.91 -8.86 -1.51
C VAL A 63 12.74 -9.66 -0.97
N GLY A 64 12.33 -10.68 -1.74
CA GLY A 64 11.33 -11.65 -1.31
C GLY A 64 11.98 -12.80 -0.55
N LEU A 65 11.30 -13.24 0.51
CA LEU A 65 11.60 -14.49 1.21
C LEU A 65 10.48 -15.48 0.93
N MET A 66 10.83 -16.68 0.48
CA MET A 66 9.89 -17.76 0.21
C MET A 66 10.15 -18.92 1.16
N GLY A 67 9.09 -19.49 1.72
CA GLY A 67 9.15 -20.64 2.61
C GLY A 67 7.98 -21.59 2.39
N GLY A 68 8.16 -22.87 2.72
CA GLY A 68 7.11 -23.87 2.56
C GLY A 68 7.63 -25.28 2.43
N ARG A 69 6.88 -26.14 1.75
CA ARG A 69 7.26 -27.54 1.52
C ARG A 69 8.59 -27.61 0.76
N ARG A 70 9.53 -28.35 1.31
CA ARG A 70 10.90 -28.50 0.77
C ARG A 70 10.90 -28.78 -0.74
N GLU A 71 10.14 -29.80 -1.17
CA GLU A 71 10.06 -30.25 -2.56
C GLU A 71 9.64 -29.15 -3.55
N LEU A 72 8.78 -28.22 -3.10
CA LEU A 72 8.31 -27.08 -3.91
C LEU A 72 9.35 -25.97 -3.91
N VAL A 73 9.87 -25.63 -2.74
CA VAL A 73 10.88 -24.57 -2.59
C VAL A 73 12.17 -24.92 -3.35
N GLU A 74 12.62 -26.18 -3.33
CA GLU A 74 13.80 -26.63 -4.07
C GLU A 74 13.59 -26.51 -5.59
N LYS A 75 12.42 -26.89 -6.12
CA LYS A 75 12.08 -26.71 -7.54
C LYS A 75 12.02 -25.25 -7.94
N MET A 76 11.38 -24.41 -7.11
CA MET A 76 11.28 -22.97 -7.36
C MET A 76 12.65 -22.29 -7.31
N ARG A 77 13.53 -22.72 -6.38
CA ARG A 77 14.90 -22.24 -6.30
C ARG A 77 15.71 -22.60 -7.55
N ALA A 78 15.61 -23.85 -8.02
CA ALA A 78 16.28 -24.29 -9.24
C ALA A 78 15.87 -23.43 -10.45
N LEU A 79 14.55 -23.21 -10.60
CA LEU A 79 14.02 -22.37 -11.68
C LEU A 79 14.44 -20.90 -11.51
N ALA A 80 14.44 -20.37 -10.31
CA ALA A 80 14.90 -19.00 -10.04
C ALA A 80 16.37 -18.81 -10.42
N PHE A 81 17.21 -19.83 -10.18
CA PHE A 81 18.61 -19.84 -10.59
C PHE A 81 18.74 -19.84 -12.11
N GLU A 82 18.01 -20.69 -12.82
CA GLU A 82 17.99 -20.77 -14.27
C GLU A 82 17.56 -19.44 -14.92
N LEU A 83 16.57 -18.79 -14.33
CA LEU A 83 16.06 -17.49 -14.79
C LEU A 83 16.88 -16.28 -14.33
N GLY A 84 17.87 -16.49 -13.47
CA GLY A 84 18.71 -15.40 -12.92
C GLY A 84 17.96 -14.43 -11.99
N VAL A 85 16.84 -14.84 -11.38
CA VAL A 85 16.01 -13.99 -10.50
C VAL A 85 16.25 -14.27 -9.00
N GLU A 86 17.17 -15.13 -8.65
CA GLU A 86 17.53 -15.41 -7.26
C GLU A 86 18.30 -14.24 -6.61
N ALA A 87 18.15 -14.11 -5.31
CA ALA A 87 18.94 -13.15 -4.53
C ALA A 87 20.43 -13.53 -4.52
N ARG A 88 21.30 -12.58 -4.80
CA ARG A 88 22.76 -12.82 -4.80
C ARG A 88 23.30 -12.99 -3.38
N PRO A 89 24.32 -13.87 -3.14
CA PRO A 89 24.85 -14.14 -1.80
C PRO A 89 25.32 -12.91 -1.04
N MET A 90 25.81 -11.88 -1.73
CA MET A 90 26.25 -10.65 -1.09
C MET A 90 25.17 -9.88 -0.35
N ILE A 91 23.88 -10.15 -0.62
CA ILE A 91 22.75 -9.51 0.07
C ILE A 91 22.32 -10.27 1.35
N PHE A 92 22.80 -11.52 1.54
CA PHE A 92 22.39 -12.38 2.67
C PHE A 92 22.69 -11.79 4.06
N PRO A 93 23.83 -11.13 4.30
CA PRO A 93 24.06 -10.49 5.60
C PRO A 93 23.01 -9.41 5.92
N ALA A 94 22.60 -8.62 4.93
CA ALA A 94 21.54 -7.61 5.12
C ALA A 94 20.16 -8.25 5.36
N ILE A 95 19.87 -9.39 4.72
CA ILE A 95 18.67 -10.17 4.96
C ILE A 95 18.62 -10.68 6.41
N LEU A 96 19.69 -11.31 6.87
CA LEU A 96 19.78 -11.84 8.24
C LEU A 96 19.63 -10.72 9.27
N HIS A 97 20.35 -9.62 9.08
CA HIS A 97 20.25 -8.45 9.95
C HIS A 97 18.80 -7.90 10.03
N SER A 98 18.11 -7.79 8.89
CA SER A 98 16.71 -7.35 8.85
C SER A 98 15.77 -8.29 9.60
N LEU A 99 15.99 -9.60 9.49
CA LEU A 99 15.19 -10.61 10.19
C LEU A 99 15.43 -10.58 11.72
N GLU A 100 16.68 -10.41 12.13
CA GLU A 100 17.05 -10.30 13.56
C GLU A 100 16.47 -9.05 14.21
N GLN A 101 16.33 -7.97 13.45
CA GLN A 101 15.78 -6.70 13.94
C GLN A 101 14.23 -6.61 13.84
N TYR A 102 13.58 -7.65 13.35
CA TYR A 102 12.12 -7.64 13.29
C TYR A 102 11.49 -7.48 14.67
N ASP A 103 10.70 -6.43 14.82
CA ASP A 103 9.96 -6.15 16.05
C ASP A 103 8.45 -5.96 15.74
N PRO A 104 7.58 -6.85 16.26
CA PRO A 104 6.13 -6.69 16.17
C PRO A 104 5.61 -5.39 16.82
N ALA A 105 6.32 -4.84 17.82
CA ALA A 105 5.94 -3.57 18.44
C ALA A 105 6.05 -2.42 17.42
N ARG A 106 7.03 -2.47 16.53
CA ARG A 106 7.16 -1.49 15.44
C ARG A 106 5.97 -1.52 14.48
N VAL A 107 5.46 -2.71 14.15
CA VAL A 107 4.26 -2.85 13.32
C VAL A 107 3.05 -2.19 13.98
N ARG A 108 2.85 -2.42 15.29
CA ARG A 108 1.78 -1.79 16.08
C ARG A 108 1.93 -0.28 16.14
N GLU A 109 3.15 0.21 16.28
CA GLU A 109 3.44 1.64 16.29
C GLU A 109 3.09 2.30 14.95
N LEU A 110 3.48 1.70 13.82
CA LEU A 110 3.13 2.19 12.48
C LEU A 110 1.62 2.28 12.28
N VAL A 111 0.87 1.27 12.74
CA VAL A 111 -0.60 1.26 12.67
C VAL A 111 -1.20 2.37 13.54
N ARG A 112 -0.71 2.53 14.79
CA ARG A 112 -1.18 3.60 15.69
C ARG A 112 -0.93 4.99 15.10
N THR A 113 0.27 5.23 14.55
CA THR A 113 0.61 6.49 13.89
C THR A 113 -0.30 6.74 12.67
N THR A 114 -0.56 5.70 11.89
CA THR A 114 -1.50 5.76 10.76
C THR A 114 -2.90 6.14 11.21
N LYS A 115 -3.41 5.58 12.31
CA LYS A 115 -4.72 5.93 12.87
C LYS A 115 -4.82 7.41 13.26
N ASN A 116 -3.75 7.99 13.80
CA ASN A 116 -3.72 9.43 14.12
C ASN A 116 -3.86 10.29 12.85
N VAL A 117 -3.18 9.92 11.77
CA VAL A 117 -3.31 10.61 10.46
C VAL A 117 -4.72 10.43 9.90
N ILE A 118 -5.26 9.21 9.95
CA ILE A 118 -6.63 8.95 9.48
C ILE A 118 -7.64 9.82 10.22
N ALA A 119 -7.52 9.93 11.54
CA ALA A 119 -8.40 10.77 12.35
C ALA A 119 -8.33 12.24 11.93
N ALA A 120 -7.12 12.77 11.66
CA ALA A 120 -6.93 14.14 11.19
C ALA A 120 -7.52 14.36 9.79
N VAL A 121 -7.32 13.42 8.86
CA VAL A 121 -7.88 13.50 7.50
C VAL A 121 -9.41 13.40 7.53
N LYS A 122 -9.99 12.50 8.35
CA LYS A 122 -11.43 12.37 8.50
C LYS A 122 -12.13 13.63 9.05
N LYS A 123 -11.45 14.40 9.90
CA LYS A 123 -12.00 15.70 10.36
C LYS A 123 -12.24 16.67 9.21
N ARG A 124 -11.47 16.57 8.12
CA ARG A 124 -11.53 17.44 6.95
C ARG A 124 -12.43 16.90 5.84
N LEU A 125 -12.32 15.61 5.57
CA LEU A 125 -12.95 14.95 4.41
C LEU A 125 -14.16 14.06 4.77
N GLY A 126 -14.43 13.89 6.08
CA GLY A 126 -15.62 13.16 6.56
C GLY A 126 -15.69 11.73 6.08
N ASN A 127 -16.86 11.36 5.59
CA ASN A 127 -17.19 9.99 5.16
C ASN A 127 -16.54 9.60 3.81
N ARG A 128 -15.92 10.52 3.09
CA ARG A 128 -15.16 10.22 1.86
C ARG A 128 -13.95 9.33 2.14
N VAL A 129 -13.48 9.29 3.39
CA VAL A 129 -12.35 8.45 3.80
C VAL A 129 -12.85 7.13 4.36
N THR A 130 -12.70 6.06 3.60
CA THR A 130 -13.01 4.69 4.03
C THR A 130 -11.87 4.12 4.87
N GLU A 131 -12.19 3.62 6.05
CA GLU A 131 -11.21 3.09 7.00
C GLU A 131 -11.37 1.60 7.22
N THR A 132 -10.23 0.91 7.30
CA THR A 132 -10.12 -0.47 7.75
C THR A 132 -9.33 -0.53 9.07
N PRO A 133 -9.20 -1.69 9.73
CA PRO A 133 -8.44 -1.79 10.97
C PRO A 133 -6.99 -1.27 10.91
N VAL A 134 -6.34 -1.23 9.75
CA VAL A 134 -4.92 -0.87 9.63
C VAL A 134 -4.61 0.23 8.62
N ILE A 135 -5.53 0.54 7.69
CA ILE A 135 -5.33 1.52 6.63
C ILE A 135 -6.60 2.35 6.41
N ALA A 136 -6.46 3.49 5.73
CA ALA A 136 -7.59 4.18 5.12
C ALA A 136 -7.35 4.43 3.62
N ARG A 137 -8.43 4.67 2.91
CA ARG A 137 -8.47 4.95 1.48
C ARG A 137 -9.34 6.16 1.22
N LEU A 138 -8.87 7.00 0.31
CA LEU A 138 -9.66 7.98 -0.41
C LEU A 138 -9.66 7.51 -1.86
N GLU A 139 -10.81 7.03 -2.34
CA GLU A 139 -10.92 6.43 -3.66
C GLU A 139 -10.76 7.50 -4.75
N GLY A 140 -10.36 7.10 -5.96
CA GLY A 140 -10.17 8.01 -7.08
C GLY A 140 -11.46 8.73 -7.47
N GLU A 141 -12.58 8.05 -7.36
CA GLU A 141 -13.92 8.60 -7.57
C GLU A 141 -14.22 9.72 -6.56
N ASP A 142 -13.93 9.49 -5.26
CA ASP A 142 -14.10 10.51 -4.23
C ASP A 142 -13.17 11.71 -4.45
N ILE A 143 -11.91 11.46 -4.87
CA ILE A 143 -10.96 12.54 -5.21
C ILE A 143 -11.50 13.41 -6.34
N LEU A 144 -11.99 12.78 -7.41
CA LEU A 144 -12.57 13.47 -8.55
C LEU A 144 -13.82 14.27 -8.16
N GLU A 145 -14.75 13.65 -7.44
CA GLU A 145 -15.96 14.29 -6.96
C GLU A 145 -15.67 15.49 -6.05
N ILE A 146 -14.76 15.36 -5.09
CA ILE A 146 -14.34 16.48 -4.23
C ILE A 146 -13.78 17.63 -5.06
N ALA A 147 -12.95 17.34 -6.06
CA ALA A 147 -12.37 18.37 -6.92
C ALA A 147 -13.43 19.08 -7.75
N ILE A 148 -14.40 18.36 -8.33
CA ILE A 148 -15.53 18.90 -9.08
C ILE A 148 -16.42 19.77 -8.17
N GLU A 149 -16.79 19.27 -6.99
CA GLU A 149 -17.61 20.01 -6.02
C GLU A 149 -16.94 21.33 -5.60
N ARG A 150 -15.63 21.28 -5.27
CA ARG A 150 -14.87 22.49 -4.88
C ARG A 150 -14.64 23.47 -6.03
N ALA A 151 -14.53 22.97 -7.26
CA ALA A 151 -14.43 23.79 -8.47
C ALA A 151 -15.77 24.44 -8.86
N GLY A 152 -16.88 24.02 -8.26
CA GLY A 152 -18.23 24.48 -8.63
C GLY A 152 -18.64 24.07 -10.04
N LEU A 153 -18.09 22.97 -10.57
CA LEU A 153 -18.40 22.48 -11.91
C LEU A 153 -19.68 21.63 -11.89
N ASN A 154 -20.57 21.89 -12.86
CA ASN A 154 -21.76 21.09 -13.09
C ASN A 154 -21.42 19.92 -14.01
N ASP A 155 -21.11 18.78 -13.42
CA ASP A 155 -21.19 17.42 -13.95
C ASP A 155 -20.18 16.88 -14.97
N ARG A 156 -19.26 17.57 -15.64
CA ARG A 156 -18.34 16.87 -16.55
C ARG A 156 -16.99 17.57 -16.73
N THR A 157 -15.97 16.87 -16.28
CA THR A 157 -14.60 17.05 -16.77
C THR A 157 -14.28 15.86 -17.68
N GLY A 158 -13.37 16.04 -18.65
CA GLY A 158 -12.80 14.91 -19.40
C GLY A 158 -11.84 14.05 -18.56
N ILE A 159 -11.60 14.45 -17.29
CA ILE A 159 -10.69 13.78 -16.37
C ILE A 159 -11.38 12.56 -15.73
N VAL A 160 -10.68 11.43 -15.70
CA VAL A 160 -11.17 10.20 -15.06
C VAL A 160 -10.57 10.02 -13.64
N PRO A 161 -11.18 9.21 -12.77
CA PRO A 161 -10.76 9.04 -11.37
C PRO A 161 -9.27 8.73 -11.18
N ILE A 162 -8.68 7.94 -12.08
CA ILE A 162 -7.26 7.59 -12.01
C ILE A 162 -6.35 8.80 -12.28
N GLU A 163 -6.73 9.66 -13.19
CA GLU A 163 -6.00 10.90 -13.50
C GLU A 163 -6.11 11.91 -12.35
N ALA A 164 -7.30 12.03 -11.73
CA ALA A 164 -7.51 12.87 -10.55
C ALA A 164 -6.64 12.41 -9.38
N SER A 165 -6.58 11.09 -9.13
CA SER A 165 -5.74 10.51 -8.08
C SER A 165 -4.24 10.71 -8.36
N ALA A 166 -3.82 10.57 -9.62
CA ALA A 166 -2.44 10.83 -10.03
C ALA A 166 -2.09 12.32 -9.88
N ALA A 167 -2.97 13.21 -10.30
CA ALA A 167 -2.78 14.66 -10.18
C ALA A 167 -2.69 15.08 -8.70
N LEU A 168 -3.54 14.55 -7.81
CA LEU A 168 -3.43 14.78 -6.37
C LEU A 168 -2.04 14.33 -5.84
N SER A 169 -1.55 13.18 -6.29
CA SER A 169 -0.24 12.67 -5.90
C SER A 169 0.90 13.57 -6.38
N MET A 170 0.82 14.11 -7.58
CA MET A 170 1.79 15.06 -8.13
C MET A 170 1.76 16.40 -7.38
N LEU A 171 0.57 16.90 -7.03
CA LEU A 171 0.41 18.12 -6.23
C LEU A 171 1.01 17.94 -4.82
N LEU A 172 0.74 16.83 -4.16
CA LEU A 172 1.34 16.49 -2.86
C LEU A 172 2.86 16.46 -2.93
N LEU A 173 3.42 15.89 -3.99
CA LEU A 173 4.87 15.83 -4.18
C LEU A 173 5.45 17.23 -4.46
N ARG A 174 4.87 17.97 -5.39
CA ARG A 174 5.35 19.28 -5.83
C ARG A 174 5.31 20.32 -4.71
N ASP A 175 4.19 20.40 -3.99
CA ASP A 175 3.91 21.51 -3.09
C ASP A 175 4.31 21.21 -1.63
N TYR A 176 4.37 19.91 -1.26
CA TYR A 176 4.62 19.48 0.12
C TYR A 176 5.77 18.48 0.27
N GLY A 177 6.37 18.01 -0.83
CA GLY A 177 7.40 16.98 -0.80
C GLY A 177 6.89 15.61 -0.31
N VAL A 178 5.58 15.38 -0.36
CA VAL A 178 4.95 14.11 0.04
C VAL A 178 4.85 13.18 -1.14
N MET A 179 5.77 12.23 -1.21
CA MET A 179 5.74 11.19 -2.25
C MET A 179 4.74 10.09 -1.87
N THR A 180 3.80 9.83 -2.75
CA THR A 180 2.83 8.75 -2.64
C THR A 180 3.12 7.66 -3.67
N VAL A 181 2.66 6.44 -3.41
CA VAL A 181 2.69 5.37 -4.39
C VAL A 181 1.32 5.31 -5.05
N HIS A 182 1.28 5.70 -6.31
CA HIS A 182 0.09 5.60 -7.13
C HIS A 182 0.02 4.19 -7.74
N PHE A 183 -0.94 3.39 -7.29
CA PHE A 183 -1.25 2.13 -7.96
C PHE A 183 -2.16 2.40 -9.15
N ALA A 184 -1.58 2.71 -10.29
CA ALA A 184 -2.29 2.67 -11.55
C ALA A 184 -2.65 1.22 -11.88
N GLY A 185 -3.83 0.87 -11.46
CA GLY A 185 -4.63 -0.23 -11.97
C GLY A 185 -3.96 -1.52 -12.42
N LEU A 186 -3.77 -2.44 -11.48
CA LEU A 186 -4.07 -3.83 -11.87
C LEU A 186 -5.61 -3.93 -11.88
N PRO A 187 -6.24 -4.24 -13.03
CA PRO A 187 -7.67 -4.48 -13.06
C PRO A 187 -8.07 -5.57 -12.06
N PRO A 188 -9.13 -5.41 -11.27
CA PRO A 188 -10.11 -4.31 -11.29
C PRO A 188 -9.76 -3.14 -10.35
N GLY A 189 -8.47 -2.85 -10.17
CA GLY A 189 -7.98 -1.90 -9.19
C GLY A 189 -8.48 -0.48 -9.43
N THR A 190 -9.07 0.08 -8.39
CA THR A 190 -9.34 1.50 -8.28
C THR A 190 -8.07 2.23 -7.88
N SER A 191 -7.83 3.41 -8.44
CA SER A 191 -6.76 4.27 -7.95
C SER A 191 -7.24 4.96 -6.69
N ALA A 192 -6.56 4.73 -5.58
CA ALA A 192 -6.89 5.35 -4.31
C ALA A 192 -5.65 5.96 -3.67
N LEU A 193 -5.81 7.08 -2.97
CA LEU A 193 -4.80 7.52 -2.02
C LEU A 193 -4.88 6.63 -0.77
N LEU A 194 -3.85 5.82 -0.55
CA LEU A 194 -3.76 4.92 0.59
C LEU A 194 -2.97 5.56 1.74
N ILE A 195 -3.57 5.66 2.92
CA ILE A 195 -2.92 6.07 4.15
C ILE A 195 -2.63 4.82 4.97
N LYS A 196 -1.35 4.39 4.99
CA LYS A 196 -0.98 3.12 5.62
C LYS A 196 0.45 3.15 6.16
N PHE A 197 0.64 2.57 7.34
CA PHE A 197 1.95 2.32 7.96
C PHE A 197 2.86 3.56 7.98
N VAL A 198 2.28 4.70 8.37
CA VAL A 198 2.98 5.98 8.45
C VAL A 198 4.09 5.89 9.49
N VAL A 199 5.30 6.25 9.09
CA VAL A 199 6.50 6.22 9.93
C VAL A 199 6.49 7.41 10.90
N PRO A 200 6.49 7.18 12.23
CA PRO A 200 6.34 8.25 13.23
C PRO A 200 7.42 9.32 13.11
N GLU A 201 8.67 8.94 12.91
CA GLU A 201 9.81 9.86 12.82
C GLU A 201 9.72 10.75 11.57
N THR A 202 9.22 10.20 10.46
CA THR A 202 8.97 10.95 9.22
C THR A 202 7.80 11.90 9.40
N LEU A 203 6.71 11.42 10.00
CA LEU A 203 5.53 12.25 10.28
C LEU A 203 5.88 13.42 11.22
N GLN A 204 6.67 13.18 12.26
CA GLN A 204 7.12 14.23 13.19
C GLN A 204 7.95 15.30 12.47
N ARG A 205 8.88 14.88 11.59
CA ARG A 205 9.69 15.83 10.79
C ARG A 205 8.85 16.63 9.80
N PHE A 206 7.77 16.04 9.29
CA PHE A 206 6.82 16.74 8.41
C PHE A 206 5.97 17.77 9.14
N GLY A 207 5.81 17.67 10.46
CA GLY A 207 4.99 18.56 11.30
C GLY A 207 3.75 17.90 11.90
N GLY A 208 3.64 16.56 11.82
CA GLY A 208 2.59 15.80 12.47
C GLY A 208 1.37 15.49 11.60
N ALA A 209 0.40 14.84 12.23
CA ALA A 209 -0.79 14.32 11.55
C ALA A 209 -1.69 15.40 10.97
N GLU A 210 -1.91 16.49 11.73
CA GLU A 210 -2.74 17.62 11.29
C GLU A 210 -2.11 18.33 10.08
N LYS A 211 -0.78 18.49 10.07
CA LYS A 211 -0.06 19.09 8.93
C LYS A 211 -0.15 18.24 7.67
N LEU A 212 -0.09 16.90 7.81
CA LEU A 212 -0.27 16.00 6.67
C LEU A 212 -1.71 16.02 6.16
N ALA A 213 -2.70 16.07 7.05
CA ALA A 213 -4.10 16.20 6.67
C ALA A 213 -4.38 17.54 5.97
N GLU A 214 -3.77 18.64 6.44
CA GLU A 214 -3.83 19.94 5.80
C GLU A 214 -3.23 19.91 4.39
N ALA A 215 -2.07 19.27 4.22
CA ALA A 215 -1.44 19.13 2.90
C ALA A 215 -2.32 18.35 1.91
N ILE A 216 -2.98 17.27 2.35
CA ILE A 216 -3.91 16.51 1.52
C ILE A 216 -5.11 17.39 1.13
N ASP A 217 -5.69 18.10 2.07
CA ASP A 217 -6.86 18.96 1.87
C ASP A 217 -6.55 20.12 0.91
N ALA A 218 -5.44 20.82 1.14
CA ALA A 218 -4.98 21.90 0.27
C ALA A 218 -4.59 21.41 -1.14
N SER A 219 -4.06 20.18 -1.27
CA SER A 219 -3.81 19.60 -2.59
C SER A 219 -5.10 19.25 -3.34
N LEU A 220 -6.18 18.93 -2.63
CA LEU A 220 -7.52 18.79 -3.23
C LEU A 220 -8.07 20.15 -3.70
N ASP A 221 -7.82 21.24 -2.97
CA ASP A 221 -8.17 22.58 -3.41
C ASP A 221 -7.36 23.00 -4.67
N ALA A 222 -6.06 22.67 -4.69
CA ALA A 222 -5.23 22.91 -5.86
C ALA A 222 -5.69 22.10 -7.09
N LEU A 223 -6.09 20.84 -6.86
CA LEU A 223 -6.69 20.01 -7.91
C LEU A 223 -7.99 20.60 -8.43
N ALA A 224 -8.86 21.08 -7.54
CA ALA A 224 -10.09 21.78 -7.92
C ALA A 224 -9.83 23.00 -8.83
N GLY A 225 -8.73 23.70 -8.58
CA GLY A 225 -8.33 24.86 -9.40
C GLY A 225 -7.97 24.52 -10.85
N ILE A 226 -7.65 23.26 -11.16
CA ILE A 226 -7.23 22.82 -12.50
C ILE A 226 -8.12 21.74 -13.12
N ILE A 227 -9.05 21.13 -12.36
CA ILE A 227 -9.81 19.95 -12.80
C ILE A 227 -10.71 20.21 -14.01
N GLY A 228 -11.07 21.46 -14.25
CA GLY A 228 -11.84 21.91 -15.42
C GLY A 228 -11.01 22.12 -16.67
N ASP A 229 -9.70 22.10 -16.59
CA ASP A 229 -8.77 22.29 -17.71
C ASP A 229 -7.94 20.99 -17.92
N GLU A 230 -8.33 20.20 -18.92
CA GLU A 230 -7.65 18.95 -19.27
C GLU A 230 -6.17 19.17 -19.61
N ASN A 231 -5.82 20.30 -20.24
CA ASN A 231 -4.42 20.58 -20.59
C ASN A 231 -3.59 20.88 -19.34
N ALA A 232 -4.14 21.59 -18.37
CA ALA A 232 -3.47 21.85 -17.11
C ALA A 232 -3.22 20.54 -16.32
N VAL A 233 -4.19 19.63 -16.29
CA VAL A 233 -4.02 18.30 -15.66
C VAL A 233 -2.99 17.47 -16.41
N ARG A 234 -3.03 17.44 -17.74
CA ARG A 234 -2.04 16.73 -18.56
C ARG A 234 -0.63 17.28 -18.38
N SER A 235 -0.46 18.60 -18.37
CA SER A 235 0.82 19.24 -18.11
C SER A 235 1.36 18.89 -16.73
N LEU A 236 0.51 18.84 -15.71
CA LEU A 236 0.90 18.39 -14.37
C LEU A 236 1.38 16.94 -14.36
N LEU A 237 0.70 16.05 -15.11
CA LEU A 237 0.99 14.61 -15.11
C LEU A 237 2.20 14.22 -15.97
N TYR A 238 2.38 14.86 -17.11
CA TYR A 238 3.33 14.44 -18.14
C TYR A 238 4.41 15.49 -18.46
N GLY A 239 4.31 16.67 -17.85
CA GLY A 239 5.15 17.82 -18.18
C GLY A 239 4.62 18.59 -19.40
N GLU A 240 5.21 19.75 -19.64
CA GLU A 240 4.94 20.50 -20.86
C GLU A 240 5.59 19.78 -22.04
N HIS A 241 4.80 19.47 -23.04
CA HIS A 241 5.30 18.99 -24.33
C HIS A 241 5.38 20.23 -25.26
N ASP A 242 6.61 20.60 -25.60
CA ASP A 242 6.89 21.56 -26.67
C ASP A 242 6.42 21.03 -28.04
#